data_e6851b53b00a8ef7b4e43ea72dc6b93a
#
_entry.id   e6851b53b00a8ef7b4e43ea72dc6b93a
#
_cell.length_a   1.000
_cell.length_b   1.000
_cell.length_c   1.000
_cell.angle_alpha   90.00
_cell.angle_beta   90.00
_cell.angle_gamma   90.00
#
_symmetry.space_group_name_H-M   'P 1'
#
loop_
_entity.id
_entity.type
_entity.pdbx_description
1 polymer ?
#
loop_
_entity_poly.entity_id
_entity_poly.type
_entity_poly.pdbx_seq_one_letter_code
_entity_poly.pdbx_strand_id
1 'polypeptide(L)'
;DLVVVMVSHNDLNSACLASLAAARAAAPELRIAVVVADNGSTAYDANVVVATHFPDATVLLRGEDHGFGRSCNRGAHEVLARHYLFLNPDTVLTEPTLLRTLYAYLETHPGVGIVAPKIVYPDGRLQETCRRFPAWFMPFIQRTSLRNTEFGRWYTARFLMEDDDHARERPVDWVQGSALCIRGDLWHAVGGFDERYLMYFEDIDLCRSVWRAGYQVRFFPSVILVHAHGRQSARIRNILVNIWKTKETRWHLQSWAKYQWKWRWQPLPTRRNG
;
A
#
# COMPACT_ATOMS: atom_id res chain seq x y z
N ASP A 1 -14.08 -6.79 -13.44
CA ASP A 1 -13.69 -7.78 -12.43
C ASP A 1 -12.60 -7.20 -11.51
N LEU A 2 -11.47 -6.73 -12.06
CA LEU A 2 -10.36 -6.14 -11.32
C LEU A 2 -9.99 -4.77 -11.89
N VAL A 3 -9.80 -3.76 -11.03
CA VAL A 3 -9.21 -2.47 -11.41
C VAL A 3 -7.85 -2.34 -10.73
N VAL A 4 -6.82 -2.10 -11.52
CA VAL A 4 -5.48 -1.75 -11.02
C VAL A 4 -5.38 -0.23 -11.00
N VAL A 5 -5.19 0.34 -9.81
CA VAL A 5 -5.04 1.78 -9.59
C VAL A 5 -3.59 2.07 -9.24
N MET A 6 -2.94 2.89 -10.03
CA MET A 6 -1.58 3.38 -9.77
C MET A 6 -1.60 4.89 -9.53
N VAL A 7 -0.80 5.35 -8.57
CA VAL A 7 -0.56 6.78 -8.34
C VAL A 7 0.88 7.08 -8.68
N SER A 8 1.10 8.07 -9.52
CA SER A 8 2.41 8.44 -10.05
C SER A 8 2.77 9.89 -9.72
N HIS A 9 4.04 10.12 -9.39
CA HIS A 9 4.64 11.47 -9.27
C HIS A 9 6.12 11.41 -9.66
N ASN A 10 6.41 11.56 -10.96
CA ASN A 10 7.75 11.42 -11.54
C ASN A 10 8.44 10.05 -11.35
N ASP A 11 7.67 8.99 -11.09
CA ASP A 11 8.17 7.67 -10.72
C ASP A 11 7.56 6.51 -11.54
N LEU A 12 6.78 6.83 -12.60
CA LEU A 12 6.16 5.82 -13.45
C LEU A 12 7.22 5.03 -14.22
N ASN A 13 7.32 3.74 -13.90
CA ASN A 13 8.37 2.88 -14.39
C ASN A 13 7.87 1.99 -15.53
N SER A 14 8.57 2.01 -16.66
CA SER A 14 8.26 1.16 -17.83
C SER A 14 8.32 -0.33 -17.50
N ALA A 15 9.21 -0.78 -16.62
CA ALA A 15 9.26 -2.19 -16.18
C ALA A 15 8.01 -2.59 -15.38
N CYS A 16 7.45 -1.68 -14.58
CA CYS A 16 6.17 -1.89 -13.91
C CYS A 16 5.06 -2.08 -14.95
N LEU A 17 4.93 -1.16 -15.89
CA LEU A 17 3.90 -1.22 -16.93
C LEU A 17 4.03 -2.48 -17.80
N ALA A 18 5.24 -2.83 -18.21
CA ALA A 18 5.49 -4.03 -19.00
C ALA A 18 5.12 -5.32 -18.25
N SER A 19 5.52 -5.43 -16.98
CA SER A 19 5.19 -6.60 -16.15
C SER A 19 3.68 -6.70 -15.87
N LEU A 20 3.02 -5.56 -15.65
CA LEU A 20 1.58 -5.50 -15.47
C LEU A 20 0.83 -5.88 -16.76
N ALA A 21 1.31 -5.44 -17.93
CA ALA A 21 0.74 -5.82 -19.21
C ALA A 21 0.86 -7.34 -19.47
N ALA A 22 2.02 -7.93 -19.16
CA ALA A 22 2.22 -9.37 -19.22
C ALA A 22 1.25 -10.13 -18.29
N ALA A 23 1.07 -9.63 -17.06
CA ALA A 23 0.15 -10.23 -16.10
C ALA A 23 -1.33 -10.09 -16.52
N ARG A 24 -1.71 -8.97 -17.13
CA ARG A 24 -3.04 -8.78 -17.71
C ARG A 24 -3.29 -9.75 -18.88
N ALA A 25 -2.31 -9.89 -19.76
CA ALA A 25 -2.41 -10.82 -20.89
C ALA A 25 -2.49 -12.29 -20.47
N ALA A 26 -1.91 -12.64 -19.33
CA ALA A 26 -1.96 -13.99 -18.76
C ALA A 26 -3.29 -14.32 -18.02
N ALA A 27 -4.19 -13.36 -17.90
CA ALA A 27 -5.51 -13.53 -17.26
C ALA A 27 -6.65 -13.11 -18.22
N PRO A 28 -6.78 -13.73 -19.41
CA PRO A 28 -7.76 -13.31 -20.41
C PRO A 28 -9.23 -13.52 -19.99
N GLU A 29 -9.46 -14.36 -18.99
CA GLU A 29 -10.76 -14.60 -18.38
C GLU A 29 -11.24 -13.44 -17.49
N LEU A 30 -10.34 -12.54 -17.07
CA LEU A 30 -10.65 -11.41 -16.21
C LEU A 30 -10.72 -10.10 -17.03
N ARG A 31 -11.77 -9.32 -16.81
CA ARG A 31 -11.82 -7.95 -17.28
C ARG A 31 -11.00 -7.07 -16.33
N ILE A 32 -9.80 -6.69 -16.77
CA ILE A 32 -8.85 -5.91 -15.97
C ILE A 32 -8.73 -4.51 -16.58
N ALA A 33 -9.17 -3.48 -15.85
CA ALA A 33 -8.95 -2.09 -16.21
C ALA A 33 -7.72 -1.53 -15.46
N VAL A 34 -7.03 -0.59 -16.09
CA VAL A 34 -5.89 0.11 -15.51
C VAL A 34 -6.23 1.59 -15.42
N VAL A 35 -6.06 2.16 -14.24
CA VAL A 35 -6.25 3.59 -13.97
C VAL A 35 -4.95 4.14 -13.38
N VAL A 36 -4.41 5.19 -13.98
CA VAL A 36 -3.22 5.89 -13.50
C VAL A 36 -3.60 7.30 -13.09
N ALA A 37 -3.48 7.61 -11.80
CA ALA A 37 -3.65 8.96 -11.28
C ALA A 37 -2.28 9.65 -11.19
N ASP A 38 -2.01 10.57 -12.10
CA ASP A 38 -0.76 11.32 -12.12
C ASP A 38 -0.87 12.59 -11.28
N ASN A 39 -0.04 12.68 -10.24
CA ASN A 39 0.01 13.79 -9.28
C ASN A 39 0.97 14.90 -9.72
N GLY A 40 0.84 15.38 -10.95
CA GLY A 40 1.61 16.51 -11.45
C GLY A 40 3.06 16.13 -11.79
N SER A 41 3.27 15.01 -12.46
CA SER A 41 4.58 14.66 -13.02
C SER A 41 5.03 15.70 -14.02
N THR A 42 6.30 16.06 -13.94
CA THR A 42 6.97 17.02 -14.84
C THR A 42 8.08 16.38 -15.67
N ALA A 43 8.51 15.18 -15.29
CA ALA A 43 9.59 14.46 -15.96
C ALA A 43 9.15 13.75 -17.25
N TYR A 44 7.84 13.52 -17.44
CA TYR A 44 7.26 12.83 -18.60
C TYR A 44 5.78 13.21 -18.77
N ASP A 45 5.23 12.89 -19.95
CA ASP A 45 3.78 12.88 -20.18
C ASP A 45 3.23 11.49 -19.81
N ALA A 46 2.41 11.42 -18.76
CA ALA A 46 1.85 10.16 -18.27
C ALA A 46 0.96 9.48 -19.33
N ASN A 47 0.22 10.24 -20.15
CA ASN A 47 -0.59 9.66 -21.23
C ASN A 47 0.30 8.90 -22.22
N VAL A 48 1.42 9.50 -22.63
CA VAL A 48 2.33 8.91 -23.60
C VAL A 48 2.96 7.65 -23.02
N VAL A 49 3.47 7.71 -21.79
CA VAL A 49 4.15 6.57 -21.16
C VAL A 49 3.17 5.41 -20.92
N VAL A 50 1.96 5.68 -20.42
CA VAL A 50 0.96 4.64 -20.16
C VAL A 50 0.45 4.02 -21.45
N ALA A 51 0.19 4.81 -22.49
CA ALA A 51 -0.34 4.32 -23.77
C ALA A 51 0.59 3.33 -24.49
N THR A 52 1.90 3.33 -24.19
CA THR A 52 2.84 2.35 -24.75
C THR A 52 2.53 0.90 -24.36
N HIS A 53 1.89 0.70 -23.21
CA HIS A 53 1.54 -0.63 -22.69
C HIS A 53 0.01 -0.81 -22.54
N PHE A 54 -0.71 0.27 -22.28
CA PHE A 54 -2.15 0.29 -22.01
C PHE A 54 -2.84 1.41 -22.78
N PRO A 55 -3.10 1.24 -24.08
CA PRO A 55 -3.79 2.25 -24.88
C PRO A 55 -5.24 2.47 -24.45
N ASP A 56 -5.80 1.53 -23.68
CA ASP A 56 -7.16 1.55 -23.12
C ASP A 56 -7.20 2.00 -21.64
N ALA A 57 -6.08 2.38 -21.05
CA ALA A 57 -6.05 2.85 -19.66
C ALA A 57 -6.70 4.24 -19.50
N THR A 58 -7.28 4.45 -18.32
CA THR A 58 -7.72 5.80 -17.91
C THR A 58 -6.55 6.50 -17.21
N VAL A 59 -6.13 7.65 -17.75
CA VAL A 59 -5.10 8.50 -17.12
C VAL A 59 -5.74 9.77 -16.58
N LEU A 60 -5.61 9.99 -15.28
CA LEU A 60 -6.13 11.16 -14.58
C LEU A 60 -4.99 12.14 -14.31
N LEU A 61 -4.87 13.17 -15.14
CA LEU A 61 -3.87 14.20 -14.96
C LEU A 61 -4.30 15.18 -13.85
N ARG A 62 -3.41 15.43 -12.91
CA ARG A 62 -3.58 16.40 -11.83
C ARG A 62 -2.43 17.40 -11.87
N GLY A 63 -2.76 18.68 -11.79
CA GLY A 63 -1.76 19.76 -11.86
C GLY A 63 -0.87 19.84 -10.62
N GLU A 64 -1.21 19.13 -9.54
CA GLU A 64 -0.48 19.16 -8.26
C GLU A 64 -0.62 17.84 -7.50
N ASP A 65 0.28 17.63 -6.51
CA ASP A 65 0.25 16.47 -5.63
C ASP A 65 -0.88 16.60 -4.58
N HIS A 66 -1.88 15.73 -4.69
CA HIS A 66 -3.00 15.64 -3.76
C HIS A 66 -2.81 14.57 -2.67
N GLY A 67 -1.67 13.90 -2.66
CA GLY A 67 -1.37 12.78 -1.76
C GLY A 67 -1.88 11.43 -2.28
N PHE A 68 -1.30 10.37 -1.72
CA PHE A 68 -1.52 9.00 -2.19
C PHE A 68 -2.98 8.54 -2.05
N GLY A 69 -3.54 8.61 -0.84
CA GLY A 69 -4.88 8.09 -0.57
C GLY A 69 -5.98 8.75 -1.39
N ARG A 70 -5.93 10.09 -1.53
CA ARG A 70 -6.91 10.84 -2.34
C ARG A 70 -6.82 10.48 -3.83
N SER A 71 -5.61 10.27 -4.34
CA SER A 71 -5.42 9.89 -5.75
C SER A 71 -5.84 8.45 -6.01
N CYS A 72 -5.61 7.54 -5.07
CA CYS A 72 -6.16 6.18 -5.09
C CYS A 72 -7.69 6.18 -5.10
N ASN A 73 -8.34 6.97 -4.22
CA ASN A 73 -9.79 7.10 -4.19
C ASN A 73 -10.33 7.57 -5.53
N ARG A 74 -9.73 8.61 -6.08
CA ARG A 74 -10.14 9.13 -7.37
C ARG A 74 -10.03 8.08 -8.47
N GLY A 75 -8.90 7.36 -8.53
CA GLY A 75 -8.72 6.29 -9.51
C GLY A 75 -9.74 5.15 -9.36
N ALA A 76 -10.05 4.76 -8.12
CA ALA A 76 -11.03 3.72 -7.85
C ALA A 76 -12.48 4.14 -8.17
N HIS A 77 -12.78 5.45 -8.18
CA HIS A 77 -14.10 5.97 -8.55
C HIS A 77 -14.36 5.99 -10.06
N GLU A 78 -13.33 5.91 -10.90
CA GLU A 78 -13.50 5.96 -12.37
C GLU A 78 -14.14 4.67 -12.91
N VAL A 79 -13.86 3.52 -12.28
CA VAL A 79 -14.37 2.23 -12.75
C VAL A 79 -14.82 1.39 -11.56
N LEU A 80 -16.09 1.00 -11.55
CA LEU A 80 -16.59 0.06 -10.55
C LEU A 80 -16.06 -1.35 -10.82
N ALA A 81 -15.53 -1.99 -9.80
CA ALA A 81 -14.95 -3.31 -9.90
C ALA A 81 -15.31 -4.20 -8.70
N ARG A 82 -15.20 -5.52 -8.94
CA ARG A 82 -15.35 -6.51 -7.89
C ARG A 82 -14.21 -6.45 -6.88
N HIS A 83 -12.98 -6.17 -7.37
CA HIS A 83 -11.81 -5.93 -6.53
C HIS A 83 -10.95 -4.78 -7.10
N TYR A 84 -10.22 -4.11 -6.21
CA TYR A 84 -9.24 -3.09 -6.56
C TYR A 84 -7.85 -3.53 -6.12
N LEU A 85 -6.87 -3.42 -7.01
CA LEU A 85 -5.45 -3.56 -6.69
C LEU A 85 -4.81 -2.17 -6.73
N PHE A 86 -4.40 -1.65 -5.58
CA PHE A 86 -3.55 -0.48 -5.49
C PHE A 86 -2.11 -0.92 -5.63
N LEU A 87 -1.39 -0.34 -6.58
CA LEU A 87 -0.05 -0.76 -6.98
C LEU A 87 0.85 0.45 -7.18
N ASN A 88 2.01 0.45 -6.52
CA ASN A 88 3.01 1.49 -6.75
C ASN A 88 3.63 1.36 -8.16
N PRO A 89 3.93 2.50 -8.82
CA PRO A 89 4.45 2.51 -10.19
C PRO A 89 5.91 2.08 -10.32
N ASP A 90 6.62 1.87 -9.21
CA ASP A 90 8.01 1.37 -9.14
C ASP A 90 8.09 -0.10 -8.70
N THR A 91 6.97 -0.84 -8.79
CA THR A 91 6.92 -2.28 -8.57
C THR A 91 7.07 -3.07 -9.88
N VAL A 92 7.56 -4.31 -9.78
CA VAL A 92 7.62 -5.25 -10.91
C VAL A 92 6.98 -6.56 -10.49
N LEU A 93 6.00 -7.01 -11.26
CA LEU A 93 5.34 -8.30 -11.07
C LEU A 93 6.28 -9.40 -11.57
N THR A 94 6.68 -10.30 -10.68
CA THR A 94 7.63 -11.38 -11.03
C THR A 94 6.97 -12.56 -11.74
N GLU A 95 5.64 -12.69 -11.57
CA GLU A 95 4.87 -13.79 -12.11
C GLU A 95 3.66 -13.28 -12.92
N PRO A 96 3.49 -13.74 -14.16
CA PRO A 96 2.33 -13.36 -14.98
C PRO A 96 0.98 -13.74 -14.35
N THR A 97 0.94 -14.76 -13.50
CA THR A 97 -0.28 -15.24 -12.85
C THR A 97 -0.74 -14.39 -11.67
N LEU A 98 0.04 -13.40 -11.25
CA LEU A 98 -0.16 -12.61 -10.03
C LEU A 98 -1.57 -12.02 -9.93
N LEU A 99 -2.06 -11.36 -10.97
CA LEU A 99 -3.38 -10.70 -10.96
C LEU A 99 -4.50 -11.73 -10.75
N ARG A 100 -4.44 -12.82 -11.52
CA ARG A 100 -5.39 -13.94 -11.39
C ARG A 100 -5.36 -14.54 -9.99
N THR A 101 -4.16 -14.75 -9.45
CA THR A 101 -3.97 -15.38 -8.14
C THR A 101 -4.54 -14.52 -7.02
N LEU A 102 -4.28 -13.21 -7.01
CA LEU A 102 -4.86 -12.30 -6.02
C LEU A 102 -6.38 -12.20 -6.13
N TYR A 103 -6.90 -12.13 -7.36
CA TYR A 103 -8.34 -12.13 -7.62
C TYR A 103 -9.01 -13.41 -7.11
N ALA A 104 -8.51 -14.58 -7.52
CA ALA A 104 -9.03 -15.87 -7.11
C ALA A 104 -8.94 -16.09 -5.59
N TYR A 105 -7.89 -15.57 -4.96
CA TYR A 105 -7.73 -15.65 -3.52
C TYR A 105 -8.87 -14.93 -2.79
N LEU A 106 -9.21 -13.71 -3.17
CA LEU A 106 -10.35 -12.99 -2.58
C LEU A 106 -11.68 -13.71 -2.87
N GLU A 107 -11.87 -14.28 -4.06
CA GLU A 107 -13.10 -15.01 -4.40
C GLU A 107 -13.30 -16.25 -3.55
N THR A 108 -12.22 -16.96 -3.24
CA THR A 108 -12.28 -18.23 -2.48
C THR A 108 -12.24 -18.03 -0.96
N HIS A 109 -11.91 -16.81 -0.47
CA HIS A 109 -11.80 -16.50 0.96
C HIS A 109 -12.75 -15.35 1.36
N PRO A 110 -14.06 -15.60 1.52
CA PRO A 110 -15.05 -14.53 1.75
C PRO A 110 -14.83 -13.71 3.02
N GLY A 111 -14.12 -14.25 4.01
CA GLY A 111 -13.74 -13.53 5.24
C GLY A 111 -12.51 -12.62 5.11
N VAL A 112 -11.84 -12.64 3.95
CA VAL A 112 -10.67 -11.77 3.67
C VAL A 112 -11.13 -10.53 2.94
N GLY A 113 -10.81 -9.35 3.52
CA GLY A 113 -11.10 -8.05 2.92
C GLY A 113 -9.94 -7.53 2.09
N ILE A 114 -8.71 -7.69 2.59
CA ILE A 114 -7.46 -7.30 1.92
C ILE A 114 -6.52 -8.48 1.84
N VAL A 115 -5.90 -8.68 0.67
CA VAL A 115 -4.75 -9.56 0.46
C VAL A 115 -3.58 -8.76 -0.11
N ALA A 116 -2.38 -8.99 0.42
CA ALA A 116 -1.16 -8.34 -0.06
C ALA A 116 -0.06 -9.37 -0.33
N PRO A 117 0.67 -9.25 -1.44
CA PRO A 117 1.76 -10.13 -1.80
C PRO A 117 3.00 -9.89 -0.93
N LYS A 118 3.96 -10.80 -1.02
CA LYS A 118 5.32 -10.59 -0.52
C LYS A 118 6.04 -9.59 -1.42
N ILE A 119 6.69 -8.62 -0.82
CA ILE A 119 7.49 -7.64 -1.55
C ILE A 119 8.96 -7.82 -1.17
N VAL A 120 9.81 -7.79 -2.19
CA VAL A 120 11.26 -7.88 -2.03
C VAL A 120 11.96 -6.71 -2.72
N TYR A 121 13.16 -6.39 -2.26
CA TYR A 121 14.05 -5.47 -2.96
C TYR A 121 14.62 -6.13 -4.23
N PRO A 122 15.20 -5.35 -5.17
CA PRO A 122 15.84 -5.92 -6.36
C PRO A 122 16.99 -6.91 -6.06
N ASP A 123 17.57 -6.84 -4.85
CA ASP A 123 18.60 -7.77 -4.37
C ASP A 123 18.01 -9.03 -3.69
N GLY A 124 16.69 -9.21 -3.73
CA GLY A 124 15.97 -10.35 -3.16
C GLY A 124 15.70 -10.26 -1.65
N ARG A 125 16.21 -9.24 -0.95
CA ARG A 125 15.90 -9.06 0.48
C ARG A 125 14.44 -8.71 0.68
N LEU A 126 13.85 -9.24 1.75
CA LEU A 126 12.47 -8.93 2.14
C LEU A 126 12.30 -7.43 2.42
N GLN A 127 11.18 -6.87 1.95
CA GLN A 127 10.65 -5.60 2.44
C GLN A 127 9.58 -5.92 3.50
N GLU A 128 9.72 -5.34 4.69
CA GLU A 128 8.77 -5.52 5.79
C GLU A 128 7.48 -4.71 5.50
N THR A 129 6.66 -5.21 4.59
CA THR A 129 5.42 -4.55 4.15
C THR A 129 4.19 -4.98 4.93
N CYS A 130 4.22 -6.13 5.60
CA CYS A 130 3.23 -6.54 6.59
C CYS A 130 3.73 -6.20 8.00
N ARG A 131 2.86 -5.61 8.83
CA ARG A 131 3.29 -5.06 10.13
C ARG A 131 2.18 -5.18 11.17
N ARG A 132 2.54 -4.98 12.45
CA ARG A 132 1.58 -4.82 13.55
C ARG A 132 1.11 -3.37 13.66
N PHE A 133 -0.09 -3.15 14.22
CA PHE A 133 -0.57 -1.79 14.45
C PHE A 133 0.40 -1.03 15.35
N PRO A 134 0.70 0.24 14.99
CA PRO A 134 1.63 1.06 15.76
C PRO A 134 1.04 1.43 17.13
N ALA A 135 1.84 1.31 18.18
CA ALA A 135 1.51 1.95 19.45
C ALA A 135 1.59 3.48 19.31
N TRP A 136 0.88 4.18 20.19
CA TRP A 136 0.84 5.64 20.16
C TRP A 136 2.24 6.30 20.26
N PHE A 137 3.18 5.65 20.92
CA PHE A 137 4.54 6.14 21.11
C PHE A 137 5.53 5.75 19.97
N MET A 138 5.04 5.07 18.94
CA MET A 138 5.90 4.57 17.83
C MET A 138 6.78 5.67 17.19
N PRO A 139 6.29 6.88 16.89
CA PRO A 139 7.15 7.90 16.29
C PRO A 139 8.33 8.31 17.17
N PHE A 140 8.12 8.28 18.49
CA PHE A 140 9.19 8.61 19.46
C PHE A 140 10.27 7.53 19.45
N ILE A 141 9.90 6.24 19.41
CA ILE A 141 10.86 5.16 19.30
C ILE A 141 11.63 5.27 17.99
N GLN A 142 10.95 5.36 16.86
CA GLN A 142 11.59 5.25 15.55
C GLN A 142 12.44 6.48 15.16
N ARG A 143 12.13 7.66 15.69
CA ARG A 143 12.75 8.92 15.27
C ARG A 143 13.69 9.55 16.31
N THR A 144 13.96 8.86 17.41
CA THR A 144 14.92 9.32 18.43
C THR A 144 15.99 8.26 18.70
N SER A 145 16.95 8.56 19.56
CA SER A 145 17.95 7.59 20.02
C SER A 145 17.36 6.41 20.79
N LEU A 146 16.10 6.50 21.22
CA LEU A 146 15.38 5.40 21.88
C LEU A 146 15.34 4.12 21.03
N ARG A 147 15.36 4.24 19.69
CA ARG A 147 15.44 3.08 18.78
C ARG A 147 16.68 2.20 19.00
N ASN A 148 17.75 2.78 19.53
CA ASN A 148 19.02 2.08 19.79
C ASN A 148 19.06 1.39 21.14
N THR A 149 18.07 1.62 22.02
CA THR A 149 17.92 0.90 23.29
C THR A 149 17.41 -0.52 23.04
N GLU A 150 17.55 -1.41 24.00
CA GLU A 150 17.01 -2.78 23.93
C GLU A 150 15.49 -2.76 23.68
N PHE A 151 14.77 -1.94 24.44
CA PHE A 151 13.33 -1.78 24.25
C PHE A 151 13.00 -1.25 22.84
N GLY A 152 13.74 -0.27 22.36
CA GLY A 152 13.52 0.32 21.02
C GLY A 152 13.76 -0.69 19.90
N ARG A 153 14.81 -1.50 19.99
CA ARG A 153 15.08 -2.60 19.04
C ARG A 153 14.00 -3.67 19.11
N TRP A 154 13.68 -4.14 20.31
CA TRP A 154 12.62 -5.13 20.51
C TRP A 154 11.28 -4.64 19.95
N TYR A 155 10.86 -3.39 20.25
CA TYR A 155 9.63 -2.83 19.74
C TYR A 155 9.64 -2.71 18.20
N THR A 156 10.76 -2.28 17.63
CA THR A 156 10.89 -2.13 16.16
C THR A 156 10.78 -3.48 15.46
N ALA A 157 11.51 -4.50 15.94
CA ALA A 157 11.44 -5.85 15.40
C ALA A 157 10.01 -6.41 15.48
N ARG A 158 9.35 -6.22 16.64
CA ARG A 158 7.96 -6.63 16.83
C ARG A 158 6.99 -5.87 15.92
N PHE A 159 7.17 -4.56 15.75
CA PHE A 159 6.33 -3.73 14.87
C PHE A 159 6.49 -4.13 13.41
N LEU A 160 7.71 -4.40 12.96
CA LEU A 160 8.03 -4.82 11.60
C LEU A 160 7.76 -6.31 11.36
N MET A 161 7.35 -7.06 12.39
CA MET A 161 7.14 -8.50 12.32
C MET A 161 8.41 -9.28 11.90
N GLU A 162 9.60 -8.77 12.28
CA GLU A 162 10.88 -9.46 12.00
C GLU A 162 11.00 -10.81 12.70
N ASP A 163 10.20 -11.03 13.76
CA ASP A 163 10.07 -12.26 14.53
C ASP A 163 9.12 -13.28 13.88
N ASP A 164 8.47 -12.93 12.79
CA ASP A 164 7.48 -13.79 12.12
C ASP A 164 8.08 -14.47 10.85
N ASP A 165 7.57 -15.67 10.54
CA ASP A 165 7.93 -16.37 9.31
C ASP A 165 7.21 -15.77 8.09
N HIS A 166 7.95 -15.03 7.26
CA HIS A 166 7.46 -14.45 6.02
C HIS A 166 7.38 -15.43 4.83
N ALA A 167 7.50 -16.74 5.08
CA ALA A 167 7.27 -17.78 4.09
C ALA A 167 5.84 -18.33 4.12
N ARG A 168 5.04 -17.99 5.16
CA ARG A 168 3.69 -18.53 5.36
C ARG A 168 2.63 -17.44 5.26
N GLU A 169 1.50 -17.82 4.66
CA GLU A 169 0.29 -17.02 4.68
C GLU A 169 -0.22 -16.83 6.11
N ARG A 170 -0.65 -15.60 6.43
CA ARG A 170 -1.18 -15.28 7.76
C ARG A 170 -2.02 -14.00 7.78
N PRO A 171 -2.90 -13.84 8.79
CA PRO A 171 -3.50 -12.55 9.10
C PRO A 171 -2.44 -11.60 9.68
N VAL A 172 -2.45 -10.35 9.22
CA VAL A 172 -1.56 -9.27 9.69
C VAL A 172 -2.39 -8.05 10.07
N ASP A 173 -1.85 -7.18 10.93
CA ASP A 173 -2.63 -6.02 11.34
C ASP A 173 -2.83 -5.05 10.18
N TRP A 174 -1.77 -4.78 9.43
CA TRP A 174 -1.82 -3.94 8.25
C TRP A 174 -0.72 -4.27 7.24
N VAL A 175 -0.95 -3.87 6.01
CA VAL A 175 -0.03 -4.00 4.89
C VAL A 175 0.22 -2.64 4.26
N GLN A 176 1.42 -2.43 3.75
CA GLN A 176 1.81 -1.19 3.10
C GLN A 176 1.08 -1.02 1.75
N GLY A 177 0.70 0.22 1.43
CA GLY A 177 -0.04 0.56 0.21
C GLY A 177 0.73 0.37 -1.11
N SER A 178 1.98 -0.12 -1.08
CA SER A 178 2.77 -0.38 -2.29
C SER A 178 2.19 -1.48 -3.18
N ALA A 179 1.50 -2.47 -2.61
CA ALA A 179 0.66 -3.43 -3.32
C ALA A 179 -0.37 -4.03 -2.35
N LEU A 180 -1.64 -3.71 -2.55
CA LEU A 180 -2.73 -4.34 -1.80
C LEU A 180 -3.96 -4.53 -2.69
N CYS A 181 -4.58 -5.70 -2.59
CA CYS A 181 -5.82 -6.00 -3.28
C CYS A 181 -6.97 -6.07 -2.26
N ILE A 182 -8.05 -5.33 -2.52
CA ILE A 182 -9.21 -5.20 -1.63
C ILE A 182 -10.51 -5.51 -2.37
N ARG A 183 -11.48 -6.09 -1.66
CA ARG A 183 -12.85 -6.27 -2.18
C ARG A 183 -13.49 -4.93 -2.50
N GLY A 184 -14.16 -4.83 -3.65
CA GLY A 184 -14.81 -3.61 -4.08
C GLY A 184 -15.99 -3.20 -3.21
N ASP A 185 -16.83 -4.15 -2.81
CA ASP A 185 -17.95 -3.91 -1.90
C ASP A 185 -17.47 -3.39 -0.53
N LEU A 186 -16.43 -4.01 0.01
CA LEU A 186 -15.82 -3.57 1.26
C LEU A 186 -15.13 -2.22 1.12
N TRP A 187 -14.43 -1.96 0.00
CA TRP A 187 -13.82 -0.68 -0.30
C TRP A 187 -14.83 0.46 -0.20
N HIS A 188 -15.99 0.27 -0.82
CA HIS A 188 -17.08 1.26 -0.76
C HIS A 188 -17.69 1.36 0.63
N ALA A 189 -17.88 0.23 1.32
CA ALA A 189 -18.46 0.21 2.66
C ALA A 189 -17.60 0.91 3.72
N VAL A 190 -16.26 0.82 3.62
CA VAL A 190 -15.34 1.52 4.53
C VAL A 190 -15.04 2.96 4.11
N GLY A 191 -15.44 3.37 2.91
CA GLY A 191 -15.27 4.72 2.37
C GLY A 191 -13.90 4.98 1.75
N GLY A 192 -13.17 3.94 1.34
CA GLY A 192 -11.86 4.06 0.72
C GLY A 192 -10.75 4.50 1.69
N PHE A 193 -9.70 5.12 1.15
CA PHE A 193 -8.66 5.77 1.95
C PHE A 193 -9.20 7.06 2.59
N ASP A 194 -8.86 7.30 3.84
CA ASP A 194 -9.25 8.52 4.53
C ASP A 194 -8.41 9.72 4.03
N GLU A 195 -9.05 10.63 3.31
CA GLU A 195 -8.41 11.76 2.64
C GLU A 195 -7.84 12.83 3.58
N ARG A 196 -8.02 12.68 4.89
CA ARG A 196 -7.37 13.53 5.88
C ARG A 196 -5.87 13.29 5.96
N TYR A 197 -5.40 12.11 5.53
CA TYR A 197 -3.98 11.79 5.43
C TYR A 197 -3.46 12.24 4.07
N LEU A 198 -2.53 13.19 4.06
CA LEU A 198 -1.86 13.58 2.82
C LEU A 198 -0.88 12.49 2.39
N MET A 199 -0.14 11.92 3.36
CA MET A 199 0.81 10.83 3.18
C MET A 199 1.06 10.14 4.51
N TYR A 200 1.25 8.82 4.47
CA TYR A 200 1.41 7.93 5.63
C TYR A 200 0.13 7.78 6.48
N PHE A 201 -0.04 6.63 7.09
CA PHE A 201 -1.18 6.21 7.91
C PHE A 201 -2.49 5.95 7.15
N GLU A 202 -2.62 6.31 5.89
CA GLU A 202 -3.80 5.99 5.08
C GLU A 202 -3.99 4.47 4.91
N ASP A 203 -2.90 3.73 4.71
CA ASP A 203 -2.88 2.26 4.61
C ASP A 203 -3.14 1.58 5.96
N ILE A 204 -2.56 2.09 7.03
CA ILE A 204 -2.82 1.62 8.41
C ILE A 204 -4.29 1.81 8.78
N ASP A 205 -4.84 2.98 8.45
CA ASP A 205 -6.21 3.36 8.73
C ASP A 205 -7.21 2.50 7.94
N LEU A 206 -6.95 2.29 6.65
CA LEU A 206 -7.75 1.41 5.81
C LEU A 206 -7.78 -0.03 6.36
N CYS A 207 -6.61 -0.60 6.66
CA CYS A 207 -6.53 -1.94 7.23
C CYS A 207 -7.27 -2.04 8.57
N ARG A 208 -7.18 -1.01 9.43
CA ARG A 208 -7.93 -0.98 10.69
C ARG A 208 -9.44 -0.90 10.47
N SER A 209 -9.88 -0.14 9.47
CA SER A 209 -11.29 -0.06 9.09
C SER A 209 -11.82 -1.41 8.56
N VAL A 210 -11.02 -2.12 7.76
CA VAL A 210 -11.33 -3.47 7.26
C VAL A 210 -11.47 -4.48 8.41
N TRP A 211 -10.54 -4.47 9.37
CA TRP A 211 -10.66 -5.31 10.57
C TRP A 211 -11.91 -5.01 11.40
N ARG A 212 -12.28 -3.75 11.51
CA ARG A 212 -13.51 -3.35 12.23
C ARG A 212 -14.78 -3.74 11.51
N ALA A 213 -14.75 -3.80 10.19
CA ALA A 213 -15.83 -4.33 9.38
C ALA A 213 -15.99 -5.85 9.49
N GLY A 214 -15.12 -6.54 10.26
CA GLY A 214 -15.16 -7.98 10.49
C GLY A 214 -14.40 -8.81 9.48
N TYR A 215 -13.65 -8.19 8.57
CA TYR A 215 -12.82 -8.85 7.58
C TYR A 215 -11.37 -8.93 8.01
N GLN A 216 -10.62 -9.88 7.42
CA GLN A 216 -9.20 -10.06 7.67
C GLN A 216 -8.35 -9.29 6.64
N VAL A 217 -7.16 -8.88 7.08
CA VAL A 217 -6.05 -8.44 6.22
C VAL A 217 -5.04 -9.59 6.19
N ARG A 218 -4.72 -10.08 4.99
CA ARG A 218 -3.86 -11.26 4.80
C ARG A 218 -2.57 -10.90 4.07
N PHE A 219 -1.46 -11.38 4.60
CA PHE A 219 -0.18 -11.48 3.91
C PHE A 219 -0.13 -12.80 3.15
N PHE A 220 0.13 -12.75 1.85
CA PHE A 220 0.09 -13.90 0.95
C PHE A 220 1.43 -14.05 0.21
N PRO A 221 2.42 -14.74 0.80
CA PRO A 221 3.78 -14.81 0.29
C PRO A 221 3.97 -15.70 -0.94
N SER A 222 2.96 -16.48 -1.34
CA SER A 222 3.00 -17.29 -2.57
C SER A 222 3.07 -16.43 -3.84
N VAL A 223 2.78 -15.14 -3.73
CA VAL A 223 2.90 -14.15 -4.81
C VAL A 223 3.96 -13.13 -4.41
N ILE A 224 4.90 -12.87 -5.32
CA ILE A 224 6.06 -12.00 -5.05
C ILE A 224 6.06 -10.81 -6.01
N LEU A 225 6.37 -9.64 -5.48
CA LEU A 225 6.65 -8.41 -6.23
C LEU A 225 8.05 -7.91 -5.91
N VAL A 226 8.75 -7.40 -6.90
CA VAL A 226 9.96 -6.61 -6.68
C VAL A 226 9.57 -5.13 -6.62
N HIS A 227 10.08 -4.41 -5.63
CA HIS A 227 9.83 -2.99 -5.44
C HIS A 227 11.16 -2.25 -5.30
N ALA A 228 11.47 -1.42 -6.27
CA ALA A 228 12.75 -0.72 -6.36
C ALA A 228 12.89 0.46 -5.38
N HIS A 229 11.97 0.57 -4.41
CA HIS A 229 11.85 1.70 -3.51
C HIS A 229 13.19 2.15 -2.91
N GLY A 230 13.66 3.31 -3.33
CA GLY A 230 14.71 4.02 -2.62
C GLY A 230 14.15 4.54 -1.29
N ARG A 231 14.61 4.00 -0.16
CA ARG A 231 14.22 4.36 1.22
C ARG A 231 14.33 5.88 1.47
N GLN A 232 13.50 6.70 0.84
CA GLN A 232 13.51 8.15 1.06
C GLN A 232 13.22 8.51 2.51
N SER A 233 12.34 7.76 3.18
CA SER A 233 11.99 7.99 4.59
C SER A 233 13.03 7.46 5.60
N ALA A 234 13.89 6.50 5.24
CA ALA A 234 14.86 5.89 6.16
C ALA A 234 16.15 6.71 6.35
N ARG A 235 16.42 7.71 5.51
CA ARG A 235 17.64 8.55 5.59
C ARG A 235 17.62 9.59 6.72
N ILE A 236 16.51 9.73 7.45
CA ILE A 236 16.31 10.86 8.36
C ILE A 236 16.50 10.42 9.81
N ARG A 237 17.68 10.68 10.38
CA ARG A 237 18.13 10.16 11.68
C ARG A 237 17.75 10.97 12.94
N ASN A 238 17.25 12.22 12.85
CA ASN A 238 16.98 13.05 14.02
C ASN A 238 15.69 13.87 13.88
N ILE A 239 14.68 13.55 14.72
CA ILE A 239 13.35 14.17 14.66
C ILE A 239 13.39 15.68 14.97
N LEU A 240 14.16 16.10 15.97
CA LEU A 240 14.21 17.50 16.40
C LEU A 240 14.83 18.44 15.36
N VAL A 241 15.80 17.92 14.57
CA VAL A 241 16.43 18.69 13.49
C VAL A 241 15.59 18.63 12.21
N ASN A 242 14.84 17.56 12.01
CA ASN A 242 14.14 17.26 10.75
C ASN A 242 12.67 17.68 10.72
N ILE A 243 12.02 17.90 11.87
CA ILE A 243 10.67 18.52 11.91
C ILE A 243 10.68 19.85 11.14
N TRP A 244 11.75 20.62 11.25
CA TRP A 244 11.89 21.90 10.56
C TRP A 244 12.41 21.77 9.12
N LYS A 245 13.09 20.66 8.78
CA LYS A 245 13.83 20.53 7.51
C LYS A 245 13.11 19.73 6.43
N THR A 246 12.19 18.79 6.75
CA THR A 246 11.57 17.96 5.73
C THR A 246 10.05 17.94 5.82
N LYS A 247 9.40 18.08 4.65
CA LYS A 247 7.94 18.02 4.51
C LYS A 247 7.41 16.64 4.97
N GLU A 248 8.12 15.58 4.63
CA GLU A 248 7.75 14.18 4.91
C GLU A 248 7.66 13.91 6.42
N THR A 249 8.57 14.47 7.22
CA THR A 249 8.52 14.34 8.68
C THR A 249 7.29 15.05 9.26
N ARG A 250 6.96 16.23 8.77
CA ARG A 250 5.76 16.98 9.20
C ARG A 250 4.49 16.23 8.83
N TRP A 251 4.40 15.75 7.60
CA TRP A 251 3.25 14.95 7.13
C TRP A 251 3.06 13.68 7.97
N HIS A 252 4.15 12.96 8.24
CA HIS A 252 4.08 11.76 9.07
C HIS A 252 3.57 12.04 10.48
N LEU A 253 4.03 13.12 11.14
CA LEU A 253 3.57 13.48 12.47
C LEU A 253 2.12 13.99 12.47
N GLN A 254 1.74 14.76 11.46
CA GLN A 254 0.35 15.20 11.29
C GLN A 254 -0.59 14.01 11.08
N SER A 255 -0.22 13.08 10.21
CA SER A 255 -1.00 11.89 9.95
C SER A 255 -1.09 10.98 11.18
N TRP A 256 0.03 10.81 11.91
CA TRP A 256 0.02 10.12 13.20
C TRP A 256 -0.96 10.76 14.19
N ALA A 257 -0.93 12.08 14.36
CA ALA A 257 -1.84 12.77 15.29
C ALA A 257 -3.30 12.60 14.88
N LYS A 258 -3.61 12.71 13.58
CA LYS A 258 -4.95 12.49 13.02
C LYS A 258 -5.42 11.05 13.27
N TYR A 259 -4.53 10.07 13.06
CA TYR A 259 -4.81 8.65 13.30
C TYR A 259 -5.11 8.40 14.80
N GLN A 260 -4.28 8.91 15.71
CA GLN A 260 -4.51 8.78 17.15
C GLN A 260 -5.84 9.45 17.56
N TRP A 261 -6.15 10.63 17.02
CA TRP A 261 -7.41 11.30 17.28
C TRP A 261 -8.63 10.53 16.77
N LYS A 262 -8.59 10.01 15.55
CA LYS A 262 -9.67 9.19 14.95
C LYS A 262 -9.98 7.96 15.81
N TRP A 263 -8.95 7.29 16.28
CA TRP A 263 -9.07 6.00 16.94
C TRP A 263 -8.95 6.01 18.46
N ARG A 264 -8.92 7.20 19.10
CA ARG A 264 -8.61 7.40 20.52
C ARG A 264 -9.47 6.61 21.51
N TRP A 265 -10.74 6.36 21.16
CA TRP A 265 -11.69 5.65 22.04
C TRP A 265 -11.99 4.22 21.55
N GLN A 266 -11.26 3.75 20.60
CA GLN A 266 -11.53 2.47 19.96
C GLN A 266 -10.35 1.54 20.16
N PRO A 267 -10.55 0.36 20.82
CA PRO A 267 -9.49 -0.62 20.98
C PRO A 267 -9.01 -1.11 19.62
N LEU A 268 -7.79 -1.63 19.61
CA LEU A 268 -7.28 -2.35 18.43
C LEU A 268 -8.20 -3.54 18.14
N PRO A 269 -8.50 -3.83 16.88
CA PRO A 269 -9.30 -5.00 16.53
C PRO A 269 -8.56 -6.27 16.98
N THR A 270 -9.31 -7.21 17.53
CA THR A 270 -8.77 -8.54 17.85
C THR A 270 -8.67 -9.35 16.55
N ARG A 271 -7.49 -9.91 16.29
CA ARG A 271 -7.32 -10.87 15.20
C ARG A 271 -8.22 -12.08 15.52
N ARG A 272 -9.26 -12.29 14.74
CA ARG A 272 -9.97 -13.56 14.80
C ARG A 272 -9.11 -14.60 14.07
N ASN A 273 -8.54 -15.53 14.82
CA ASN A 273 -7.93 -16.72 14.26
C ASN A 273 -9.06 -17.49 13.55
N GLY A 274 -9.05 -17.50 12.23
CA GLY A 274 -9.90 -18.36 11.42
C GLY A 274 -9.23 -19.68 11.20
#